data_110448ada59a8d7a7e678c84b7712925
#
_entry.id   110448ada59a8d7a7e678c84b7712925
#
_cell.length_a   1.000
_cell.length_b   1.000
_cell.length_c   1.000
_cell.angle_alpha   90.00
_cell.angle_beta   90.00
_cell.angle_gamma   90.00
#
_symmetry.space_group_name_H-M   'P 1'
#
loop_
_entity.id
_entity.type
_entity.pdbx_description
1 polymer ?
#
loop_
_entity_poly.entity_id
_entity_poly.type
_entity_poly.pdbx_seq_one_letter_code
_entity_poly.pdbx_strand_id
1 'polypeptide(L)'
;ATGSMVVDIGGGTSEIAVMSLGGLVYSRSLRVAGDAMDGALVHYMRKEYNLMIGDSTAEKIKKEIGTAIPSNNNTYAVKGRDLRSGTPKEVNITEEDTAEALNDILRQMVNGIKDALESTPPELSADLVDMGLVLTGGGALLKNIDKRFSKETGLPVHIADDPLSCVA
;
A
#
# COMPACT_ATOMS: atom_id res chain seq x y z
N ALA A 1 12.48 -27.46 -2.96
CA ALA A 1 12.02 -26.67 -1.81
C ALA A 1 11.11 -25.57 -2.30
N THR A 2 10.00 -25.38 -1.65
CA THR A 2 9.03 -24.34 -2.01
C THR A 2 9.28 -23.12 -1.12
N GLY A 3 9.51 -21.98 -1.78
CA GLY A 3 9.60 -20.70 -1.09
C GLY A 3 8.28 -19.97 -1.17
N SER A 4 7.97 -19.18 -0.16
CA SER A 4 6.83 -18.29 -0.17
C SER A 4 7.22 -16.94 0.43
N MET A 5 6.60 -15.88 -0.08
CA MET A 5 6.78 -14.53 0.45
C MET A 5 5.42 -13.99 0.88
N VAL A 6 5.37 -13.43 2.07
CA VAL A 6 4.17 -12.80 2.60
C VAL A 6 4.49 -11.36 2.96
N VAL A 7 3.63 -10.44 2.54
CA VAL A 7 3.71 -9.03 2.93
C VAL A 7 2.43 -8.67 3.67
N ASP A 8 2.57 -8.37 4.95
CA ASP A 8 1.46 -7.98 5.81
C ASP A 8 1.50 -6.47 5.99
N ILE A 9 0.50 -5.77 5.46
CA ILE A 9 0.41 -4.31 5.53
C ILE A 9 -0.61 -3.94 6.60
N GLY A 10 -0.12 -3.67 7.80
CA GLY A 10 -0.94 -3.23 8.92
C GLY A 10 -1.14 -1.73 8.94
N GLY A 11 -1.47 -1.18 10.11
CA GLY A 11 -1.60 0.27 10.30
C GLY A 11 -0.24 0.94 10.40
N GLY A 12 0.58 0.53 11.37
CA GLY A 12 1.86 1.17 11.66
C GLY A 12 3.05 0.58 10.94
N THR A 13 3.00 -0.70 10.57
CA THR A 13 4.13 -1.40 9.97
C THR A 13 3.69 -2.31 8.84
N SER A 14 4.62 -2.53 7.89
CA SER A 14 4.50 -3.58 6.88
C SER A 14 5.56 -4.63 7.18
N GLU A 15 5.15 -5.89 7.30
CA GLU A 15 6.04 -7.01 7.61
C GLU A 15 6.27 -7.82 6.33
N ILE A 16 7.54 -8.02 5.99
CA ILE A 16 7.92 -8.83 4.83
C ILE A 16 8.62 -10.07 5.35
N ALA A 17 8.11 -11.25 4.97
CA ALA A 17 8.67 -12.52 5.38
C ALA A 17 8.86 -13.44 4.19
N VAL A 18 10.01 -14.08 4.11
CA VAL A 18 10.29 -15.14 3.14
C VAL A 18 10.50 -16.42 3.91
N MET A 19 9.76 -17.45 3.54
CA MET A 19 9.77 -18.73 4.22
C MET A 19 10.10 -19.86 3.24
N SER A 20 10.70 -20.92 3.77
CA SER A 20 10.89 -22.17 3.07
C SER A 20 10.44 -23.32 3.97
N LEU A 21 10.60 -24.56 3.52
CA LEU A 21 10.26 -25.74 4.34
C LEU A 21 11.06 -25.78 5.66
N GLY A 22 12.24 -25.16 5.67
CA GLY A 22 13.07 -25.09 6.88
C GLY A 22 12.71 -23.98 7.85
N GLY A 23 11.73 -23.16 7.50
CA GLY A 23 11.27 -22.05 8.34
C GLY A 23 11.53 -20.69 7.74
N LEU A 24 11.62 -19.68 8.60
CA LEU A 24 11.82 -18.29 8.19
C LEU A 24 13.24 -18.07 7.66
N VAL A 25 13.34 -17.56 6.45
CA VAL A 25 14.62 -17.26 5.79
C VAL A 25 15.00 -15.79 5.91
N TYR A 26 13.99 -14.92 5.81
CA TYR A 26 14.18 -13.48 5.84
C TYR A 26 12.97 -12.84 6.48
N SER A 27 13.20 -11.82 7.28
CA SER A 27 12.10 -11.07 7.91
C SER A 27 12.55 -9.62 8.04
N ARG A 28 11.66 -8.70 7.68
CA ARG A 28 11.91 -7.27 7.80
C ARG A 28 10.63 -6.53 8.10
N SER A 29 10.72 -5.55 8.98
CA SER A 29 9.62 -4.65 9.31
C SER A 29 9.92 -3.26 8.75
N LEU A 30 8.93 -2.69 8.08
CA LEU A 30 9.00 -1.32 7.57
C LEU A 30 7.96 -0.47 8.31
N ARG A 31 8.32 0.76 8.68
CA ARG A 31 7.38 1.69 9.31
C ARG A 31 6.56 2.47 8.27
N VAL A 32 6.23 1.83 7.19
CA VAL A 32 5.47 2.40 6.08
C VAL A 32 4.29 1.47 5.83
N ALA A 33 3.09 1.90 6.18
CA ALA A 33 1.89 1.08 6.12
C ALA A 33 0.64 1.98 6.05
N GLY A 34 -0.50 1.50 6.52
CA GLY A 34 -1.77 2.21 6.40
C GLY A 34 -1.78 3.61 6.97
N ASP A 35 -1.16 3.82 8.14
CA ASP A 35 -1.10 5.15 8.78
C ASP A 35 -0.27 6.12 7.94
N ALA A 36 0.83 5.65 7.35
CA ALA A 36 1.64 6.46 6.46
C ALA A 36 0.86 6.84 5.19
N MET A 37 0.01 5.95 4.70
CA MET A 37 -0.89 6.26 3.57
C MET A 37 -1.85 7.40 3.94
N ASP A 38 -2.46 7.33 5.12
CA ASP A 38 -3.36 8.38 5.59
C ASP A 38 -2.63 9.71 5.73
N GLY A 39 -1.43 9.70 6.30
CA GLY A 39 -0.59 10.90 6.41
C GLY A 39 -0.21 11.49 5.06
N ALA A 40 0.08 10.64 4.08
CA ALA A 40 0.39 11.09 2.73
C ALA A 40 -0.80 11.79 2.08
N LEU A 41 -2.01 11.28 2.30
CA LEU A 41 -3.24 11.90 1.79
C LEU A 41 -3.50 13.26 2.46
N VAL A 42 -3.29 13.36 3.79
CA VAL A 42 -3.41 14.62 4.51
C VAL A 42 -2.43 15.67 3.91
N HIS A 43 -1.20 15.26 3.70
CA HIS A 43 -0.16 16.13 3.14
C HIS A 43 -0.51 16.56 1.71
N TYR A 44 -0.96 15.62 0.88
CA TYR A 44 -1.32 15.90 -0.51
C TYR A 44 -2.47 16.91 -0.61
N MET A 45 -3.51 16.72 0.20
CA MET A 45 -4.67 17.63 0.20
C MET A 45 -4.26 19.03 0.62
N ARG A 46 -3.35 19.14 1.58
CA ARG A 46 -2.84 20.45 2.00
C ARG A 46 -2.05 21.13 0.87
N LYS A 47 -1.14 20.37 0.27
CA LYS A 47 -0.23 20.91 -0.75
C LYS A 47 -0.94 21.26 -2.06
N GLU A 48 -1.78 20.36 -2.55
CA GLU A 48 -2.39 20.50 -3.88
C GLU A 48 -3.71 21.28 -3.87
N TYR A 49 -4.45 21.22 -2.77
CA TYR A 49 -5.79 21.80 -2.70
C TYR A 49 -5.96 22.85 -1.60
N ASN A 50 -4.91 23.15 -0.84
CA ASN A 50 -4.98 24.05 0.32
C ASN A 50 -6.11 23.66 1.28
N LEU A 51 -6.32 22.38 1.44
CA LEU A 51 -7.42 21.85 2.24
C LEU A 51 -6.85 21.08 3.44
N MET A 52 -7.26 21.46 4.64
CA MET A 52 -6.91 20.74 5.85
C MET A 52 -7.95 19.66 6.11
N ILE A 53 -7.50 18.41 6.20
CA ILE A 53 -8.33 17.27 6.58
C ILE A 53 -7.70 16.54 7.74
N GLY A 54 -8.52 15.80 8.49
CA GLY A 54 -8.02 14.94 9.56
C GLY A 54 -7.76 13.51 9.08
N ASP A 55 -7.22 12.69 9.96
CA ASP A 55 -6.90 11.29 9.65
C ASP A 55 -8.14 10.47 9.30
N SER A 56 -9.26 10.74 9.96
CA SER A 56 -10.53 10.07 9.68
C SER A 56 -10.99 10.31 8.24
N THR A 57 -10.87 11.54 7.77
CA THR A 57 -11.23 11.89 6.38
C THR A 57 -10.25 11.24 5.40
N ALA A 58 -8.96 11.23 5.73
CA ALA A 58 -7.94 10.57 4.91
C ALA A 58 -8.23 9.06 4.77
N GLU A 59 -8.63 8.41 5.85
CA GLU A 59 -9.00 6.99 5.80
C GLU A 59 -10.21 6.74 4.90
N LYS A 60 -11.20 7.63 4.94
CA LYS A 60 -12.36 7.55 4.04
C LYS A 60 -11.95 7.72 2.58
N ILE A 61 -11.07 8.68 2.29
CA ILE A 61 -10.55 8.87 0.93
C ILE A 61 -9.87 7.57 0.46
N LYS A 62 -9.03 7.00 1.30
CA LYS A 62 -8.33 5.76 0.97
C LYS A 62 -9.30 4.63 0.63
N LYS A 63 -10.37 4.47 1.40
CA LYS A 63 -11.36 3.41 1.20
C LYS A 63 -12.26 3.67 -0.02
N GLU A 64 -12.65 4.91 -0.25
CA GLU A 64 -13.64 5.26 -1.28
C GLU A 64 -13.03 5.46 -2.66
N ILE A 65 -11.84 6.05 -2.72
CA ILE A 65 -11.23 6.41 -4.00
C ILE A 65 -9.73 6.13 -4.05
N GLY A 66 -9.15 5.57 -2.97
CA GLY A 66 -7.72 5.24 -2.94
C GLY A 66 -7.39 4.16 -3.95
N THR A 67 -6.30 4.35 -4.69
CA THR A 67 -5.82 3.35 -5.63
C THR A 67 -4.30 3.45 -5.80
N ALA A 68 -3.67 2.32 -6.06
CA ALA A 68 -2.25 2.27 -6.39
C ALA A 68 -2.01 2.60 -7.86
N ILE A 69 -2.98 2.32 -8.72
CA ILE A 69 -2.93 2.61 -10.17
C ILE A 69 -4.30 3.14 -10.57
N PRO A 70 -4.39 4.34 -11.18
CA PRO A 70 -5.68 4.85 -11.64
C PRO A 70 -6.30 3.92 -12.70
N SER A 71 -7.59 3.66 -12.60
CA SER A 71 -8.28 2.76 -13.51
C SER A 71 -9.63 3.28 -14.01
N ASN A 72 -10.14 4.37 -13.44
CA ASN A 72 -11.38 4.98 -13.90
C ASN A 72 -11.38 6.49 -13.62
N ASN A 73 -12.43 7.18 -14.06
CA ASN A 73 -12.57 8.62 -13.92
C ASN A 73 -13.51 9.02 -12.78
N ASN A 74 -13.70 8.16 -11.80
CA ASN A 74 -14.54 8.45 -10.65
C ASN A 74 -13.99 9.63 -9.86
N THR A 75 -14.91 10.38 -9.23
CA THR A 75 -14.55 11.47 -8.34
C THR A 75 -15.11 11.22 -6.95
N TYR A 76 -14.52 11.85 -5.97
CA TYR A 76 -14.97 11.78 -4.59
C TYR A 76 -14.91 13.17 -3.97
N ALA A 77 -15.98 13.61 -3.35
CA ALA A 77 -16.07 14.92 -2.70
C ALA A 77 -15.45 14.86 -1.31
N VAL A 78 -14.42 15.67 -1.09
CA VAL A 78 -13.70 15.75 0.18
C VAL A 78 -14.02 17.08 0.83
N LYS A 79 -14.44 17.02 2.09
CA LYS A 79 -14.76 18.21 2.89
C LYS A 79 -13.66 18.43 3.92
N GLY A 80 -13.27 19.68 4.08
CA GLY A 80 -12.26 20.07 5.04
C GLY A 80 -12.30 21.57 5.28
N ARG A 81 -11.21 22.10 5.81
CA ARG A 81 -11.09 23.54 6.09
C ARG A 81 -10.10 24.16 5.10
N ASP A 82 -10.54 25.23 4.43
CA ASP A 82 -9.66 25.97 3.55
C ASP A 82 -8.55 26.62 4.37
N LEU A 83 -7.31 26.40 3.98
CA LEU A 83 -6.15 26.94 4.70
C LEU A 83 -6.00 28.45 4.57
N ARG A 84 -6.56 29.06 3.52
CA ARG A 84 -6.47 30.50 3.31
C ARG A 84 -7.51 31.25 4.11
N SER A 85 -8.77 30.84 4.01
CA SER A 85 -9.89 31.53 4.65
C SER A 85 -10.25 30.99 6.01
N GLY A 86 -9.83 29.77 6.33
CA GLY A 86 -10.22 29.10 7.58
C GLY A 86 -11.67 28.58 7.56
N THR A 87 -12.37 28.71 6.44
CA THR A 87 -13.78 28.31 6.33
C THR A 87 -13.91 26.89 5.73
N PRO A 88 -15.06 26.24 5.93
CA PRO A 88 -15.32 24.94 5.30
C PRO A 88 -15.25 25.03 3.78
N LYS A 89 -14.70 23.98 3.17
CA LYS A 89 -14.53 23.89 1.73
C LYS A 89 -14.67 22.44 1.29
N GLU A 90 -15.20 22.24 0.10
CA GLU A 90 -15.32 20.92 -0.51
C GLU A 90 -14.56 20.91 -1.84
N VAL A 91 -13.80 19.86 -2.08
CA VAL A 91 -13.11 19.66 -3.35
C VAL A 91 -13.39 18.25 -3.87
N ASN A 92 -13.43 18.10 -5.18
CA ASN A 92 -13.56 16.79 -5.81
C ASN A 92 -12.16 16.30 -6.22
N ILE A 93 -11.83 15.09 -5.81
CA ILE A 93 -10.57 14.45 -6.16
C ILE A 93 -10.82 13.21 -7.01
N THR A 94 -9.78 12.75 -7.67
CA THR A 94 -9.84 11.63 -8.61
C THR A 94 -8.91 10.52 -8.17
N GLU A 95 -8.97 9.38 -8.86
CA GLU A 95 -8.03 8.29 -8.64
C GLU A 95 -6.59 8.69 -8.96
N GLU A 96 -6.40 9.59 -9.92
CA GLU A 96 -5.06 10.11 -10.23
C GLU A 96 -4.49 10.86 -9.02
N ASP A 97 -5.32 11.63 -8.33
CA ASP A 97 -4.91 12.33 -7.11
C ASP A 97 -4.43 11.35 -6.05
N THR A 98 -5.20 10.31 -5.76
CA THR A 98 -4.83 9.35 -4.70
C THR A 98 -3.62 8.52 -5.09
N ALA A 99 -3.51 8.11 -6.34
CA ALA A 99 -2.33 7.38 -6.82
C ALA A 99 -1.07 8.23 -6.69
N GLU A 100 -1.14 9.52 -7.02
CA GLU A 100 -0.01 10.44 -6.86
C GLU A 100 0.34 10.62 -5.39
N ALA A 101 -0.67 10.84 -4.55
CA ALA A 101 -0.47 11.03 -3.11
C ALA A 101 0.21 9.82 -2.45
N LEU A 102 -0.14 8.61 -2.88
CA LEU A 102 0.36 7.36 -2.29
C LEU A 102 1.63 6.83 -2.95
N ASN A 103 2.08 7.45 -4.03
CA ASN A 103 3.18 6.92 -4.83
C ASN A 103 4.46 6.67 -4.03
N ASP A 104 4.89 7.61 -3.20
CA ASP A 104 6.12 7.44 -2.42
C ASP A 104 6.02 6.33 -1.39
N ILE A 105 4.86 6.19 -0.74
CA ILE A 105 4.61 5.15 0.24
C ILE A 105 4.69 3.77 -0.44
N LEU A 106 4.03 3.63 -1.57
CA LEU A 106 4.02 2.37 -2.32
C LEU A 106 5.40 2.02 -2.87
N ARG A 107 6.16 3.03 -3.31
CA ARG A 107 7.53 2.84 -3.77
C ARG A 107 8.42 2.31 -2.66
N GLN A 108 8.29 2.84 -1.45
CA GLN A 108 9.06 2.35 -0.30
C GLN A 108 8.73 0.90 0.02
N MET A 109 7.48 0.50 -0.09
CA MET A 109 7.09 -0.90 0.09
C MET A 109 7.69 -1.80 -0.98
N VAL A 110 7.62 -1.37 -2.24
CA VAL A 110 8.23 -2.12 -3.36
C VAL A 110 9.75 -2.27 -3.16
N ASN A 111 10.41 -1.22 -2.74
CA ASN A 111 11.85 -1.28 -2.46
C ASN A 111 12.17 -2.27 -1.34
N GLY A 112 11.33 -2.31 -0.30
CA GLY A 112 11.48 -3.32 0.76
C GLY A 112 11.32 -4.75 0.24
N ILE A 113 10.38 -4.97 -0.66
CA ILE A 113 10.19 -6.28 -1.29
C ILE A 113 11.41 -6.66 -2.15
N LYS A 114 11.92 -5.70 -2.92
CA LYS A 114 13.13 -5.93 -3.74
C LYS A 114 14.34 -6.24 -2.87
N ASP A 115 14.50 -5.55 -1.75
CA ASP A 115 15.59 -5.84 -0.80
C ASP A 115 15.46 -7.25 -0.24
N ALA A 116 14.24 -7.69 0.06
CA ALA A 116 13.99 -9.06 0.51
C ALA A 116 14.39 -10.09 -0.56
N LEU A 117 14.06 -9.81 -1.82
CA LEU A 117 14.43 -10.69 -2.93
C LEU A 117 15.96 -10.78 -3.10
N GLU A 118 16.64 -9.65 -2.96
CA GLU A 118 18.11 -9.62 -3.05
C GLU A 118 18.79 -10.38 -1.91
N SER A 119 18.14 -10.41 -0.74
CA SER A 119 18.67 -11.10 0.45
C SER A 119 18.30 -12.58 0.50
N THR A 120 17.53 -13.05 -0.47
CA THR A 120 17.05 -14.43 -0.54
C THR A 120 17.98 -15.25 -1.43
N PRO A 121 18.33 -16.51 -1.03
CA PRO A 121 19.15 -17.36 -1.90
C PRO A 121 18.55 -17.54 -3.29
N PRO A 122 19.39 -17.65 -4.35
CA PRO A 122 18.89 -17.72 -5.72
C PRO A 122 17.88 -18.83 -6.00
N GLU A 123 18.06 -19.99 -5.39
CA GLU A 123 17.17 -21.13 -5.58
C GLU A 123 15.77 -20.82 -5.03
N LEU A 124 15.72 -20.13 -3.90
CA LEU A 124 14.45 -19.75 -3.28
C LEU A 124 13.79 -18.61 -4.05
N SER A 125 14.59 -17.65 -4.54
CA SER A 125 14.06 -16.58 -5.39
C SER A 125 13.46 -17.13 -6.68
N ALA A 126 14.04 -18.18 -7.24
CA ALA A 126 13.52 -18.84 -8.42
C ALA A 126 12.12 -19.42 -8.16
N ASP A 127 11.89 -20.00 -6.98
CA ASP A 127 10.57 -20.51 -6.60
C ASP A 127 9.53 -19.38 -6.55
N LEU A 128 9.93 -18.18 -6.14
CA LEU A 128 9.00 -17.05 -6.03
C LEU A 128 8.51 -16.54 -7.37
N VAL A 129 9.23 -16.82 -8.46
CA VAL A 129 8.78 -16.48 -9.82
C VAL A 129 7.47 -17.22 -10.14
N ASP A 130 7.33 -18.43 -9.65
CA ASP A 130 6.13 -19.25 -9.86
C ASP A 130 5.11 -19.07 -8.74
N MET A 131 5.57 -19.08 -7.48
CA MET A 131 4.70 -19.03 -6.31
C MET A 131 4.21 -17.62 -6.01
N GLY A 132 5.01 -16.60 -6.32
CA GLY A 132 4.66 -15.21 -6.10
C GLY A 132 4.70 -14.79 -4.64
N LEU A 133 4.04 -13.68 -4.37
CA LEU A 133 3.89 -13.17 -3.02
C LEU A 133 2.41 -13.03 -2.65
N VAL A 134 2.13 -13.13 -1.36
CA VAL A 134 0.78 -12.97 -0.82
C VAL A 134 0.75 -11.68 -0.01
N LEU A 135 -0.23 -10.82 -0.31
CA LEU A 135 -0.52 -9.62 0.47
C LEU A 135 -1.61 -9.91 1.47
N THR A 136 -1.42 -9.46 2.70
CA THR A 136 -2.41 -9.58 3.76
C THR A 136 -2.43 -8.29 4.58
N GLY A 137 -3.33 -8.21 5.55
CA GLY A 137 -3.52 -7.01 6.36
C GLY A 137 -4.45 -5.99 5.69
N GLY A 138 -4.85 -4.98 6.45
CA GLY A 138 -5.81 -3.98 5.97
C GLY A 138 -5.33 -3.19 4.76
N GLY A 139 -4.01 -2.93 4.66
CA GLY A 139 -3.44 -2.21 3.53
C GLY A 139 -3.52 -2.97 2.22
N ALA A 140 -3.66 -4.29 2.27
CA ALA A 140 -3.84 -5.11 1.07
C ALA A 140 -5.17 -4.85 0.36
N LEU A 141 -6.10 -4.18 1.02
CA LEU A 141 -7.40 -3.82 0.45
C LEU A 141 -7.35 -2.59 -0.46
N LEU A 142 -6.23 -1.87 -0.50
CA LEU A 142 -6.08 -0.74 -1.40
C LEU A 142 -6.22 -1.21 -2.85
N LYS A 143 -7.08 -0.54 -3.61
CA LYS A 143 -7.36 -0.90 -4.99
C LYS A 143 -6.08 -0.94 -5.83
N ASN A 144 -5.92 -2.00 -6.61
CA ASN A 144 -4.80 -2.20 -7.54
C ASN A 144 -3.41 -2.31 -6.90
N ILE A 145 -3.32 -2.47 -5.57
CA ILE A 145 -2.01 -2.62 -4.93
C ILE A 145 -1.30 -3.89 -5.41
N ASP A 146 -2.06 -4.97 -5.63
CA ASP A 146 -1.53 -6.22 -6.19
C ASP A 146 -0.97 -6.02 -7.60
N LYS A 147 -1.69 -5.30 -8.44
CA LYS A 147 -1.26 -5.00 -9.81
C LYS A 147 0.00 -4.16 -9.83
N ARG A 148 0.08 -3.16 -8.96
CA ARG A 148 1.27 -2.30 -8.87
C ARG A 148 2.49 -3.09 -8.42
N PHE A 149 2.34 -3.90 -7.38
CA PHE A 149 3.45 -4.69 -6.85
C PHE A 149 3.90 -5.74 -7.86
N SER A 150 2.96 -6.38 -8.57
CA SER A 150 3.30 -7.35 -9.62
C SER A 150 4.06 -6.69 -10.76
N LYS A 151 3.63 -5.53 -11.19
CA LYS A 151 4.28 -4.78 -12.28
C LYS A 151 5.72 -4.41 -11.94
N GLU A 152 5.96 -3.94 -10.70
CA GLU A 152 7.27 -3.45 -10.30
C GLU A 152 8.22 -4.53 -9.82
N THR A 153 7.73 -5.67 -9.34
CA THR A 153 8.57 -6.78 -8.87
C THR A 153 8.74 -7.89 -9.91
N GLY A 154 7.84 -7.98 -10.87
CA GLY A 154 7.81 -9.07 -11.83
C GLY A 154 7.27 -10.37 -11.27
N LEU A 155 6.73 -10.36 -10.05
CA LEU A 155 6.19 -11.55 -9.40
C LEU A 155 4.67 -11.60 -9.50
N PRO A 156 4.06 -12.81 -9.55
CA PRO A 156 2.63 -12.92 -9.31
C PRO A 156 2.32 -12.42 -7.90
N VAL A 157 1.25 -11.65 -7.75
CA VAL A 157 0.85 -11.12 -6.44
C VAL A 157 -0.59 -11.50 -6.19
N HIS A 158 -0.83 -12.14 -5.04
CA HIS A 158 -2.16 -12.60 -4.63
C HIS A 158 -2.56 -11.92 -3.33
N ILE A 159 -3.82 -11.49 -3.24
CA ILE A 159 -4.35 -10.95 -1.99
C ILE A 159 -4.98 -12.12 -1.24
N ALA A 160 -4.67 -12.24 0.04
CA ALA A 160 -5.24 -13.28 0.89
C ALA A 160 -6.77 -13.18 0.89
N ASP A 161 -7.46 -14.33 0.94
CA ASP A 161 -8.93 -14.39 0.90
C ASP A 161 -9.57 -13.55 2.00
N ASP A 162 -8.95 -13.51 3.17
CA ASP A 162 -9.39 -12.68 4.28
C ASP A 162 -8.18 -11.91 4.84
N PRO A 163 -7.82 -10.77 4.23
CA PRO A 163 -6.61 -10.06 4.61
C PRO A 163 -6.58 -9.61 6.07
N LEU A 164 -7.74 -9.34 6.67
CA LEU A 164 -7.82 -8.86 8.05
C LEU A 164 -7.66 -9.96 9.09
N SER A 165 -7.94 -11.23 8.75
CA SER A 165 -7.83 -12.33 9.69
C SER A 165 -6.57 -13.17 9.53
N CYS A 166 -5.81 -13.03 8.45
CA CYS A 166 -4.60 -13.81 8.20
C CYS A 166 -3.43 -13.45 9.13
N VAL A 167 -3.59 -12.43 9.94
CA VAL A 167 -2.54 -11.84 10.78
C VAL A 167 -2.56 -12.41 12.21
N ALA A 168 -3.49 -13.22 12.50
CA ALA A 168 -3.65 -13.75 13.85
C ALA A 168 -2.46 -14.63 14.30
#